data_f1eb8a5162e7748d2aad0e3bf876c0e7
#
_entry.id   f1eb8a5162e7748d2aad0e3bf876c0e7
#
_cell.length_a   1.000
_cell.length_b   1.000
_cell.length_c   1.000
_cell.angle_alpha   90.00
_cell.angle_beta   90.00
_cell.angle_gamma   90.00
#
_symmetry.space_group_name_H-M   'P 1'
#
loop_
_entity.id
_entity.type
_entity.pdbx_description
1 polymer ?
#
loop_
_entity_poly.entity_id
_entity_poly.type
_entity_poly.pdbx_seq_one_letter_code
_entity_poly.pdbx_strand_id
1 'polypeptide(L)'
;MFGDFNEILNSDEKLGWLDRDARQMEGFRECLSKCELFHMVFVGLRFTWCNGRIGEHRTLVWLDRMVANEEWHKLFPESKVFHRSMAASDHCLLSLSLKVRGSRRGFKKRFMFEEMWTRDEGCREVIEKAWDPLNFNPEMLIQNRLKCWKDYLQDWNRKVFGNVNRVLK
;
A
#
# COMPACT_ATOMS: atom_id res chain seq x y z
N MET A 1 -11.34 -11.65 9.66
CA MET A 1 -12.26 -11.12 8.63
C MET A 1 -11.70 -9.82 8.09
N PHE A 2 -11.89 -9.49 6.82
CA PHE A 2 -11.41 -8.23 6.22
C PHE A 2 -12.35 -7.78 5.11
N GLY A 3 -12.38 -6.48 4.86
CA GLY A 3 -13.17 -5.90 3.78
C GLY A 3 -13.56 -4.44 4.05
N ASP A 4 -14.38 -3.91 3.15
CA ASP A 4 -15.09 -2.65 3.32
C ASP A 4 -16.31 -2.89 4.21
N PHE A 5 -16.30 -2.28 5.39
CA PHE A 5 -17.43 -2.37 6.34
C PHE A 5 -18.45 -1.25 6.12
N ASN A 6 -18.14 -0.28 5.27
CA ASN A 6 -18.96 0.90 5.00
C ASN A 6 -19.33 1.69 6.27
N GLU A 7 -18.62 1.46 7.39
CA GLU A 7 -18.86 2.11 8.67
C GLU A 7 -17.55 2.42 9.40
N ILE A 8 -17.60 3.41 10.29
CA ILE A 8 -16.50 3.85 11.14
C ILE A 8 -16.80 3.58 12.62
N LEU A 9 -15.75 3.44 13.42
CA LEU A 9 -15.88 3.23 14.86
C LEU A 9 -15.97 4.55 15.64
N ASN A 10 -15.24 5.56 15.17
CA ASN A 10 -15.13 6.86 15.82
C ASN A 10 -15.14 7.98 14.78
N SER A 11 -15.58 9.18 15.18
CA SER A 11 -15.64 10.34 14.29
C SER A 11 -14.29 10.77 13.72
N ASP A 12 -13.18 10.49 14.43
CA ASP A 12 -11.83 10.78 13.98
C ASP A 12 -11.34 9.88 12.83
N GLU A 13 -12.10 8.85 12.49
CA GLU A 13 -11.88 7.98 11.33
C GLU A 13 -12.47 8.52 10.03
N LYS A 14 -13.05 9.72 10.09
CA LYS A 14 -13.55 10.46 8.94
C LYS A 14 -13.02 11.89 8.96
N LEU A 15 -12.64 12.39 7.80
CA LEU A 15 -12.34 13.78 7.53
C LEU A 15 -13.25 14.26 6.40
N GLY A 16 -13.98 15.34 6.59
CA GLY A 16 -14.86 15.94 5.60
C GLY A 16 -16.09 16.60 6.22
N TRP A 17 -16.91 17.19 5.37
CA TRP A 17 -18.00 18.10 5.71
C TRP A 17 -19.12 17.51 6.61
N LEU A 18 -19.56 16.28 6.34
CA LEU A 18 -20.71 15.70 7.05
C LEU A 18 -20.24 14.72 8.12
N ASP A 19 -20.79 14.86 9.32
CA ASP A 19 -20.56 13.88 10.39
C ASP A 19 -21.27 12.54 10.08
N ARG A 20 -20.76 11.47 10.66
CA ARG A 20 -21.40 10.16 10.62
C ARG A 20 -22.42 10.05 11.75
N ASP A 21 -23.52 9.32 11.50
CA ASP A 21 -24.52 9.10 12.53
C ASP A 21 -23.93 8.30 13.71
N ALA A 22 -24.05 8.87 14.91
CA ALA A 22 -23.53 8.25 16.13
C ALA A 22 -24.14 6.87 16.43
N ARG A 23 -25.41 6.65 16.06
CA ARG A 23 -26.10 5.36 16.25
C ARG A 23 -25.52 4.28 15.34
N GLN A 24 -25.14 4.63 14.10
CA GLN A 24 -24.52 3.68 13.17
C GLN A 24 -23.13 3.27 13.69
N MET A 25 -22.33 4.22 14.12
CA MET A 25 -21.02 3.94 14.75
C MET A 25 -21.17 3.05 16.00
N GLU A 26 -22.16 3.35 16.86
CA GLU A 26 -22.42 2.53 18.05
C GLU A 26 -22.82 1.10 17.69
N GLY A 27 -23.76 0.95 16.73
CA GLY A 27 -24.17 -0.38 16.24
C GLY A 27 -22.99 -1.18 15.67
N PHE A 28 -22.06 -0.51 15.00
CA PHE A 28 -20.86 -1.19 14.48
C PHE A 28 -19.91 -1.63 15.60
N ARG A 29 -19.67 -0.77 16.61
CA ARG A 29 -18.89 -1.14 17.81
C ARG A 29 -19.49 -2.33 18.54
N GLU A 30 -20.81 -2.30 18.76
CA GLU A 30 -21.51 -3.42 19.39
C GLU A 30 -21.41 -4.72 18.60
N CYS A 31 -21.53 -4.63 17.26
CA CYS A 31 -21.41 -5.79 16.38
C CYS A 31 -20.02 -6.44 16.53
N LEU A 32 -18.96 -5.65 16.43
CA LEU A 32 -17.60 -6.16 16.61
C LEU A 32 -17.38 -6.73 18.01
N SER A 33 -17.89 -6.06 19.05
CA SER A 33 -17.80 -6.53 20.43
C SER A 33 -18.53 -7.86 20.65
N LYS A 34 -19.75 -8.00 20.13
CA LYS A 34 -20.52 -9.26 20.21
C LYS A 34 -19.86 -10.41 19.48
N CYS A 35 -19.11 -10.11 18.42
CA CYS A 35 -18.34 -11.09 17.66
C CYS A 35 -16.92 -11.32 18.21
N GLU A 36 -16.54 -10.65 19.30
CA GLU A 36 -15.19 -10.68 19.89
C GLU A 36 -14.09 -10.36 18.87
N LEU A 37 -14.37 -9.41 17.97
CA LEU A 37 -13.47 -8.99 16.91
C LEU A 37 -12.83 -7.64 17.23
N PHE A 38 -11.51 -7.61 17.10
CA PHE A 38 -10.69 -6.42 17.32
C PHE A 38 -10.02 -6.00 16.02
N HIS A 39 -9.88 -4.70 15.78
CA HIS A 39 -9.15 -4.23 14.62
C HIS A 39 -7.66 -4.55 14.74
N MET A 40 -7.06 -4.93 13.62
CA MET A 40 -5.64 -5.23 13.56
C MET A 40 -4.82 -3.95 13.39
N VAL A 41 -3.63 -3.93 14.00
CA VAL A 41 -2.67 -2.84 13.82
C VAL A 41 -2.31 -2.69 12.34
N PHE A 42 -2.38 -1.48 11.83
CA PHE A 42 -2.04 -1.17 10.45
C PHE A 42 -0.82 -0.26 10.31
N VAL A 43 -0.24 -0.26 9.13
CA VAL A 43 0.86 0.60 8.69
C VAL A 43 0.50 1.22 7.34
N GLY A 44 0.70 2.51 7.19
CA GLY A 44 0.40 3.23 5.95
C GLY A 44 -0.65 4.30 6.13
N LEU A 45 -1.50 4.47 5.11
CA LEU A 45 -2.52 5.53 5.11
C LEU A 45 -3.58 5.29 6.18
N ARG A 46 -3.94 6.35 6.91
CA ARG A 46 -4.99 6.29 7.93
C ARG A 46 -6.36 6.04 7.32
N PHE A 47 -6.67 6.75 6.25
CA PHE A 47 -7.95 6.64 5.55
C PHE A 47 -7.82 5.68 4.37
N THR A 48 -8.79 4.81 4.21
CA THR A 48 -8.79 3.78 3.17
C THR A 48 -9.66 4.12 1.98
N TRP A 49 -10.51 5.12 2.08
CA TRP A 49 -11.38 5.60 1.02
C TRP A 49 -11.32 7.12 0.87
N CYS A 50 -11.51 7.58 -0.38
CA CYS A 50 -11.55 9.00 -0.72
C CYS A 50 -12.62 9.23 -1.81
N ASN A 51 -13.47 10.24 -1.64
CA ASN A 51 -14.49 10.58 -2.63
C ASN A 51 -13.96 11.23 -3.93
N GLY A 52 -12.65 11.34 -4.10
CA GLY A 52 -12.01 11.92 -5.30
C GLY A 52 -12.19 13.43 -5.48
N ARG A 53 -12.91 14.13 -4.60
CA ARG A 53 -13.11 15.58 -4.70
C ARG A 53 -11.93 16.35 -4.13
N ILE A 54 -11.85 17.66 -4.49
CA ILE A 54 -10.78 18.57 -4.04
C ILE A 54 -11.37 19.64 -3.12
N GLY A 55 -10.52 20.25 -2.28
CA GLY A 55 -10.91 21.35 -1.39
C GLY A 55 -11.86 20.92 -0.27
N GLU A 56 -12.79 21.81 0.07
CA GLU A 56 -13.73 21.63 1.20
C GLU A 56 -14.67 20.43 1.04
N HIS A 57 -14.91 19.98 -0.19
CA HIS A 57 -15.76 18.82 -0.47
C HIS A 57 -15.03 17.49 -0.43
N ARG A 58 -13.74 17.51 -0.16
CA ARG A 58 -12.95 16.28 -0.02
C ARG A 58 -13.36 15.53 1.23
N THR A 59 -13.64 14.25 1.07
CA THR A 59 -13.97 13.35 2.18
C THR A 59 -13.03 12.15 2.16
N LEU A 60 -12.43 11.88 3.30
CA LEU A 60 -11.56 10.74 3.54
C LEU A 60 -12.16 9.91 4.67
N VAL A 61 -12.21 8.60 4.54
CA VAL A 61 -12.83 7.71 5.54
C VAL A 61 -12.01 6.43 5.70
N TRP A 62 -11.95 5.92 6.91
CA TRP A 62 -11.40 4.60 7.18
C TRP A 62 -12.52 3.56 7.16
N LEU A 63 -12.86 3.04 5.98
CA LEU A 63 -13.94 2.06 5.75
C LEU A 63 -13.42 0.63 5.73
N ASP A 64 -12.23 0.42 5.16
CA ASP A 64 -11.67 -0.91 4.96
C ASP A 64 -10.82 -1.33 6.16
N ARG A 65 -11.14 -2.49 6.74
CA ARG A 65 -10.46 -2.99 7.94
C ARG A 65 -10.12 -4.47 7.83
N MET A 66 -9.15 -4.87 8.62
CA MET A 66 -8.96 -6.25 9.03
C MET A 66 -9.21 -6.36 10.52
N VAL A 67 -10.09 -7.29 10.89
CA VAL A 67 -10.45 -7.58 12.27
C VAL A 67 -10.22 -9.06 12.55
N ALA A 68 -9.81 -9.37 13.77
CA ALA A 68 -9.50 -10.72 14.21
C ALA A 68 -9.88 -10.91 15.68
N ASN A 69 -10.13 -12.14 16.09
CA ASN A 69 -10.35 -12.49 17.48
C ASN A 69 -9.02 -12.65 18.25
N GLU A 70 -9.13 -12.82 19.56
CA GLU A 70 -7.95 -12.95 20.42
C GLU A 70 -7.08 -14.17 20.07
N GLU A 71 -7.69 -15.29 19.68
CA GLU A 71 -6.95 -16.49 19.28
C GLU A 71 -6.05 -16.23 18.06
N TRP A 72 -6.55 -15.49 17.06
CA TRP A 72 -5.76 -15.07 15.94
C TRP A 72 -4.57 -14.20 16.37
N HIS A 73 -4.80 -13.24 17.27
CA HIS A 73 -3.72 -12.37 17.76
C HIS A 73 -2.66 -13.16 18.53
N LYS A 74 -3.05 -14.21 19.26
CA LYS A 74 -2.11 -15.11 19.93
C LYS A 74 -1.28 -15.94 18.94
N LEU A 75 -1.90 -16.42 17.86
CA LEU A 75 -1.22 -17.20 16.81
C LEU A 75 -0.28 -16.36 15.97
N PHE A 76 -0.64 -15.11 15.67
CA PHE A 76 0.10 -14.21 14.79
C PHE A 76 0.38 -12.85 15.44
N PRO A 77 1.13 -12.79 16.54
CA PRO A 77 1.31 -11.57 17.34
C PRO A 77 2.09 -10.47 16.59
N GLU A 78 2.87 -10.84 15.56
CA GLU A 78 3.61 -9.89 14.74
C GLU A 78 2.91 -9.57 13.39
N SER A 79 1.68 -10.03 13.21
CA SER A 79 0.93 -9.73 12.00
C SER A 79 0.64 -8.23 11.89
N LYS A 80 0.73 -7.70 10.66
CA LYS A 80 0.45 -6.28 10.37
C LYS A 80 -0.35 -6.15 9.09
N VAL A 81 -1.28 -5.23 9.10
CA VAL A 81 -2.03 -4.81 7.92
C VAL A 81 -1.31 -3.62 7.29
N PHE A 82 -1.19 -3.60 5.98
CA PHE A 82 -0.65 -2.47 5.24
C PHE A 82 -1.74 -1.86 4.38
N HIS A 83 -1.96 -0.56 4.55
CA HIS A 83 -2.82 0.24 3.69
C HIS A 83 -1.96 0.89 2.61
N ARG A 84 -2.27 0.62 1.35
CA ARG A 84 -1.53 1.13 0.19
C ARG A 84 -2.48 1.78 -0.78
N SER A 85 -2.14 2.97 -1.26
CA SER A 85 -2.93 3.62 -2.31
C SER A 85 -2.91 2.81 -3.60
N MET A 86 -4.02 2.87 -4.35
CA MET A 86 -4.14 2.34 -5.70
C MET A 86 -4.52 3.48 -6.64
N ALA A 87 -3.78 3.62 -7.74
CA ALA A 87 -3.99 4.72 -8.69
C ALA A 87 -5.35 4.67 -9.42
N ALA A 88 -5.94 3.48 -9.54
CA ALA A 88 -7.19 3.26 -10.27
C ALA A 88 -8.39 2.96 -9.36
N SER A 89 -8.30 3.25 -8.05
CA SER A 89 -9.38 2.98 -7.09
C SER A 89 -9.47 4.12 -6.08
N ASP A 90 -10.67 4.44 -5.67
CA ASP A 90 -11.00 5.31 -4.54
C ASP A 90 -10.77 4.63 -3.17
N HIS A 91 -10.54 3.30 -3.17
CA HIS A 91 -10.14 2.53 -2.00
C HIS A 91 -8.65 2.20 -1.98
N CYS A 92 -8.11 1.99 -0.79
CA CYS A 92 -6.78 1.45 -0.58
C CYS A 92 -6.75 -0.07 -0.71
N LEU A 93 -5.63 -0.60 -1.19
CA LEU A 93 -5.32 -2.01 -1.10
C LEU A 93 -4.95 -2.36 0.35
N LEU A 94 -5.63 -3.33 0.95
CA LEU A 94 -5.25 -3.92 2.21
C LEU A 94 -4.39 -5.16 1.96
N SER A 95 -3.24 -5.24 2.60
CA SER A 95 -2.40 -6.44 2.56
C SER A 95 -1.98 -6.88 3.96
N LEU A 96 -2.18 -8.15 4.26
CA LEU A 96 -1.80 -8.76 5.52
C LEU A 96 -0.41 -9.38 5.42
N SER A 97 0.47 -9.04 6.35
CA SER A 97 1.75 -9.70 6.53
C SER A 97 1.70 -10.56 7.79
N LEU A 98 1.82 -11.86 7.62
CA LEU A 98 1.98 -12.80 8.72
C LEU A 98 3.48 -13.00 8.96
N LYS A 99 4.01 -12.48 10.08
CA LYS A 99 5.35 -12.86 10.53
C LYS A 99 5.20 -14.12 11.37
N VAL A 100 5.58 -15.26 10.81
CA VAL A 100 5.77 -16.48 11.59
C VAL A 100 7.14 -16.41 12.25
N ARG A 101 7.22 -16.58 13.58
CA ARG A 101 8.48 -16.69 14.32
C ARG A 101 9.37 -17.75 13.63
N GLY A 102 10.50 -17.34 13.12
CA GLY A 102 11.49 -18.24 12.48
C GLY A 102 11.77 -17.99 11.00
N SER A 103 10.95 -17.26 10.27
CA SER A 103 11.22 -16.94 8.87
C SER A 103 12.02 -15.65 8.73
N ARG A 104 13.36 -15.73 8.87
CA ARG A 104 14.30 -14.68 8.42
C ARG A 104 14.43 -14.69 6.88
N ARG A 105 13.36 -14.81 6.14
CA ARG A 105 13.41 -14.47 4.72
C ARG A 105 13.33 -12.96 4.63
N GLY A 106 14.48 -12.32 4.43
CA GLY A 106 14.54 -10.90 4.09
C GLY A 106 13.57 -10.63 2.95
N PHE A 107 12.58 -9.79 3.19
CA PHE A 107 11.70 -9.34 2.12
C PHE A 107 12.60 -8.69 1.07
N LYS A 108 12.72 -9.31 -0.10
CA LYS A 108 13.29 -8.62 -1.26
C LYS A 108 12.44 -7.38 -1.45
N LYS A 109 13.03 -6.20 -1.25
CA LYS A 109 12.34 -4.93 -1.51
C LYS A 109 11.76 -5.01 -2.92
N ARG A 110 10.43 -4.85 -3.04
CA ARG A 110 9.78 -4.77 -4.33
C ARG A 110 10.39 -3.59 -5.08
N PHE A 111 10.72 -3.79 -6.33
CA PHE A 111 11.08 -2.68 -7.19
C PHE A 111 9.86 -1.76 -7.33
N MET A 112 10.05 -0.49 -7.06
CA MET A 112 9.08 0.57 -7.32
C MET A 112 9.76 1.58 -8.21
N PHE A 113 9.10 1.94 -9.29
CA PHE A 113 9.53 3.04 -10.15
C PHE A 113 9.16 4.36 -9.44
N GLU A 114 10.13 5.27 -9.33
CA GLU A 114 9.91 6.56 -8.70
C GLU A 114 9.70 7.62 -9.78
N GLU A 115 8.60 8.37 -9.72
CA GLU A 115 8.25 9.40 -10.72
C GLU A 115 9.38 10.44 -10.89
N MET A 116 10.09 10.77 -9.81
CA MET A 116 11.22 11.70 -9.87
C MET A 116 12.33 11.28 -10.85
N TRP A 117 12.45 9.99 -11.15
CA TRP A 117 13.46 9.49 -12.09
C TRP A 117 13.19 9.95 -13.52
N THR A 118 11.93 10.23 -13.87
CA THR A 118 11.57 10.71 -15.22
C THR A 118 12.17 12.09 -15.55
N ARG A 119 12.63 12.81 -14.52
CA ARG A 119 13.26 14.13 -14.68
C ARG A 119 14.77 14.04 -14.97
N ASP A 120 15.35 12.86 -14.86
CA ASP A 120 16.77 12.61 -15.11
C ASP A 120 16.96 12.00 -16.50
N GLU A 121 17.80 12.64 -17.33
CA GLU A 121 18.09 12.19 -18.70
C GLU A 121 18.68 10.77 -18.71
N GLY A 122 19.51 10.43 -17.74
CA GLY A 122 20.08 9.10 -17.61
C GLY A 122 19.04 8.00 -17.37
N CYS A 123 17.91 8.31 -16.72
CA CYS A 123 16.80 7.38 -16.62
C CYS A 123 16.19 7.10 -17.99
N ARG A 124 16.01 8.13 -18.80
CA ARG A 124 15.48 8.02 -20.16
C ARG A 124 16.37 7.14 -21.04
N GLU A 125 17.68 7.40 -21.02
CA GLU A 125 18.66 6.59 -21.76
C GLU A 125 18.62 5.11 -21.36
N VAL A 126 18.48 4.82 -20.07
CA VAL A 126 18.35 3.45 -19.56
C VAL A 126 17.09 2.79 -20.06
N ILE A 127 15.97 3.52 -20.11
CA ILE A 127 14.68 3.01 -20.62
C ILE A 127 14.81 2.70 -22.11
N GLU A 128 15.31 3.66 -22.90
CA GLU A 128 15.49 3.51 -24.36
C GLU A 128 16.39 2.31 -24.68
N LYS A 129 17.53 2.19 -24.01
CA LYS A 129 18.44 1.05 -24.15
C LYS A 129 17.82 -0.29 -23.79
N ALA A 130 16.97 -0.31 -22.78
CA ALA A 130 16.28 -1.52 -22.35
C ALA A 130 15.17 -1.94 -23.31
N TRP A 131 14.63 -1.03 -24.11
CA TRP A 131 13.60 -1.28 -25.10
C TRP A 131 14.09 -1.35 -26.53
N ASP A 132 15.38 -1.12 -26.76
CA ASP A 132 15.99 -1.19 -28.08
C ASP A 132 15.78 -2.60 -28.70
N PRO A 133 15.14 -2.69 -29.88
CA PRO A 133 14.92 -3.96 -30.57
C PRO A 133 16.20 -4.75 -30.88
N LEU A 134 17.32 -4.05 -31.03
CA LEU A 134 18.61 -4.68 -31.32
C LEU A 134 19.20 -5.44 -30.13
N ASN A 135 18.76 -5.11 -28.91
CA ASN A 135 19.22 -5.73 -27.67
C ASN A 135 18.34 -6.91 -27.22
N PHE A 136 17.24 -7.21 -27.93
CA PHE A 136 16.31 -8.25 -27.53
C PHE A 136 15.92 -9.16 -28.70
N ASN A 137 15.88 -10.44 -28.43
CA ASN A 137 15.25 -11.40 -29.33
C ASN A 137 13.74 -11.03 -29.46
N PRO A 138 13.19 -10.88 -30.68
CA PRO A 138 11.78 -10.55 -30.92
C PRO A 138 10.80 -11.53 -30.26
N GLU A 139 11.21 -12.77 -30.03
CA GLU A 139 10.40 -13.82 -29.39
C GLU A 139 10.39 -13.73 -27.85
N MET A 140 11.14 -12.79 -27.27
CA MET A 140 11.19 -12.65 -25.82
C MET A 140 9.85 -12.17 -25.26
N LEU A 141 9.28 -12.94 -24.33
CA LEU A 141 8.03 -12.59 -23.65
C LEU A 141 8.15 -11.22 -22.95
N ILE A 142 7.11 -10.40 -23.04
CA ILE A 142 7.03 -9.07 -22.42
C ILE A 142 7.44 -9.07 -20.94
N GLN A 143 7.12 -10.12 -20.21
CA GLN A 143 7.49 -10.30 -18.81
C GLN A 143 9.02 -10.32 -18.60
N ASN A 144 9.76 -10.94 -19.49
CA ASN A 144 11.21 -10.99 -19.44
C ASN A 144 11.84 -9.64 -19.80
N ARG A 145 11.24 -8.91 -20.75
CA ARG A 145 11.64 -7.53 -21.07
C ARG A 145 11.46 -6.60 -19.86
N LEU A 146 10.30 -6.67 -19.20
CA LEU A 146 10.03 -5.88 -17.99
C LEU A 146 10.98 -6.24 -16.84
N LYS A 147 11.39 -7.49 -16.74
CA LYS A 147 12.37 -7.91 -15.73
C LYS A 147 13.76 -7.32 -16.02
N CYS A 148 14.23 -7.40 -17.24
CA CYS A 148 15.51 -6.78 -17.65
C CYS A 148 15.48 -5.26 -17.43
N TRP A 149 14.42 -4.59 -17.86
CA TRP A 149 14.23 -3.15 -17.66
C TRP A 149 14.28 -2.77 -16.17
N LYS A 150 13.60 -3.52 -15.31
CA LYS A 150 13.68 -3.35 -13.87
C LYS A 150 15.12 -3.46 -13.36
N ASP A 151 15.87 -4.48 -13.79
CA ASP A 151 17.24 -4.71 -13.33
C ASP A 151 18.18 -3.59 -13.77
N TYR A 152 18.04 -3.06 -15.01
CA TYR A 152 18.77 -1.90 -15.47
C TYR A 152 18.46 -0.63 -14.68
N LEU A 153 17.18 -0.34 -14.42
CA LEU A 153 16.78 0.81 -13.61
C LEU A 153 17.25 0.70 -12.15
N GLN A 154 17.24 -0.49 -11.57
CA GLN A 154 17.78 -0.69 -10.22
C GLN A 154 19.29 -0.43 -10.15
N ASP A 155 20.02 -0.85 -11.17
CA ASP A 155 21.46 -0.62 -11.22
C ASP A 155 21.78 0.86 -11.44
N TRP A 156 21.09 1.51 -12.36
CA TRP A 156 21.20 2.95 -12.60
C TRP A 156 20.87 3.75 -11.34
N ASN A 157 19.74 3.47 -10.68
CA ASN A 157 19.33 4.15 -9.45
C ASN A 157 20.38 4.02 -8.33
N ARG A 158 21.01 2.86 -8.19
CA ARG A 158 22.10 2.68 -7.21
C ARG A 158 23.31 3.55 -7.51
N LYS A 159 23.61 3.78 -8.79
CA LYS A 159 24.77 4.57 -9.24
C LYS A 159 24.53 6.08 -9.16
N VAL A 160 23.32 6.53 -9.54
CA VAL A 160 22.99 7.96 -9.68
C VAL A 160 22.40 8.55 -8.41
N PHE A 161 21.37 7.94 -7.84
CA PHE A 161 20.70 8.48 -6.65
C PHE A 161 21.20 7.86 -5.34
N GLY A 162 21.77 6.67 -5.40
CA GLY A 162 22.26 5.98 -4.19
C GLY A 162 21.15 5.75 -3.16
N ASN A 163 21.50 5.81 -1.90
CA ASN A 163 20.54 5.70 -0.80
C ASN A 163 20.19 7.11 -0.35
N VAL A 164 19.06 7.65 -0.80
CA VAL A 164 18.56 9.01 -0.48
C VAL A 164 18.60 9.30 1.02
N ASN A 165 18.44 8.28 1.86
CA ASN A 165 18.57 8.38 3.31
C ASN A 165 20.02 8.60 3.81
N ARG A 166 21.03 8.51 2.94
CA ARG A 166 22.45 8.80 3.29
C ARG A 166 22.85 10.23 3.00
N VAL A 167 22.12 10.92 2.13
CA VAL A 167 22.42 12.29 1.70
C VAL A 167 21.77 13.34 2.61
N LEU A 168 20.81 12.92 3.44
CA LEU A 168 20.10 13.78 4.39
C LEU A 168 20.60 13.65 5.84
N LYS A 169 21.83 13.21 6.04
CA LYS A 169 22.49 13.22 7.35
C LYS A 169 23.60 14.25 7.39
#